data_8fbccf5f6abce4344932f79be753c640
#
_entry.id   8fbccf5f6abce4344932f79be753c640
#
_cell.length_a   1.000
_cell.length_b   1.000
_cell.length_c   1.000
_cell.angle_alpha   90.00
_cell.angle_beta   90.00
_cell.angle_gamma   90.00
#
_symmetry.space_group_name_H-M   'P 1'
#
loop_
_entity.id
_entity.type
_entity.pdbx_description
1 polymer ?
#
loop_
_entity_poly.entity_id
_entity_poly.type
_entity_poly.pdbx_seq_one_letter_code
_entity_poly.pdbx_strand_id
1 'polypeptide(L)'
;MNIDKNARYLQSHEWARKEGDLIVIGISDHAQHALGDIVFVELPKKGATIAKGKAFGVVESVKAASDVYMPVSGTVEATNDALAGDPATIN
;
A
#
# COMPACT_ATOMS: atom_id res chain seq x y z
N MET A 1 -18.23 -4.04 0.23
CA MET A 1 -16.79 -3.83 0.43
C MET A 1 -16.03 -5.09 0.01
N ASN A 2 -14.96 -4.92 -0.76
CA ASN A 2 -14.15 -6.03 -1.22
C ASN A 2 -13.13 -6.42 -0.16
N ILE A 3 -13.15 -7.70 0.23
CA ILE A 3 -12.22 -8.24 1.23
C ILE A 3 -11.61 -9.52 0.66
N ASP A 4 -10.29 -9.54 0.52
CA ASP A 4 -9.55 -10.74 0.13
C ASP A 4 -9.25 -11.55 1.39
N LYS A 5 -9.90 -12.71 1.51
CA LYS A 5 -9.75 -13.59 2.68
C LYS A 5 -8.37 -14.25 2.74
N ASN A 6 -7.61 -14.24 1.65
CA ASN A 6 -6.26 -14.79 1.61
C ASN A 6 -5.20 -13.77 2.05
N ALA A 7 -5.59 -12.50 2.24
CA ALA A 7 -4.70 -11.47 2.74
C ALA A 7 -4.85 -11.30 4.25
N ARG A 8 -3.80 -10.77 4.88
CA ARG A 8 -3.80 -10.35 6.27
C ARG A 8 -3.83 -8.84 6.34
N TYR A 9 -4.59 -8.28 7.27
CA TYR A 9 -4.84 -6.85 7.36
C TYR A 9 -4.28 -6.28 8.65
N LEU A 10 -3.65 -5.10 8.56
CA LEU A 10 -3.28 -4.31 9.73
C LEU A 10 -4.47 -3.49 10.21
N GLN A 11 -4.41 -3.07 11.47
CA GLN A 11 -5.40 -2.17 12.04
C GLN A 11 -5.43 -0.83 11.30
N SER A 12 -4.30 -0.41 10.73
CA SER A 12 -4.18 0.80 9.91
C SER A 12 -4.58 0.59 8.44
N HIS A 13 -5.13 -0.59 8.11
CA HIS A 13 -5.75 -0.92 6.83
C HIS A 13 -4.79 -1.23 5.67
N GLU A 14 -3.50 -1.41 5.92
CA GLU A 14 -2.62 -2.04 4.94
C GLU A 14 -2.85 -3.55 4.97
N TRP A 15 -2.64 -4.21 3.82
CA TRP A 15 -2.76 -5.66 3.76
C TRP A 15 -1.52 -6.29 3.15
N ALA A 16 -1.32 -7.57 3.47
CA ALA A 16 -0.25 -8.39 2.91
C ALA A 16 -0.81 -9.73 2.45
N ARG A 17 -0.39 -10.17 1.28
CA ARG A 17 -0.78 -11.46 0.72
C ARG A 17 0.46 -12.17 0.18
N LYS A 18 0.62 -13.44 0.54
CA LYS A 18 1.74 -14.25 0.06
C LYS A 18 1.45 -14.75 -1.36
N GLU A 19 2.40 -14.52 -2.27
CA GLU A 19 2.35 -15.05 -3.64
C GLU A 19 3.71 -15.65 -3.97
N GLY A 20 3.82 -16.99 -3.84
CA GLY A 20 5.10 -17.68 -4.01
C GLY A 20 6.10 -17.23 -2.95
N ASP A 21 7.27 -16.75 -3.40
CA ASP A 21 8.33 -16.25 -2.51
C ASP A 21 8.20 -14.75 -2.22
N LEU A 22 7.16 -14.10 -2.77
CA LEU A 22 6.93 -12.68 -2.60
C LEU A 22 5.75 -12.41 -1.69
N ILE A 23 5.74 -11.21 -1.11
CA ILE A 23 4.60 -10.69 -0.37
C ILE A 23 4.10 -9.45 -1.11
N VAL A 24 2.83 -9.46 -1.50
CA VAL A 24 2.18 -8.31 -2.12
C VAL A 24 1.53 -7.48 -1.03
N ILE A 25 1.75 -6.17 -1.06
CA ILE A 25 1.26 -5.23 -0.06
C ILE A 25 0.44 -4.14 -0.73
N GLY A 26 -0.68 -3.79 -0.11
CA GLY A 26 -1.54 -2.73 -0.59
C GLY A 26 -2.37 -2.13 0.54
N ILE A 27 -3.33 -1.28 0.18
CA ILE A 27 -4.30 -0.74 1.12
C ILE A 27 -5.65 -1.42 0.92
N SER A 28 -6.43 -1.52 2.00
CA SER A 28 -7.72 -2.18 1.95
C SER A 28 -8.75 -1.36 1.18
N ASP A 29 -9.82 -2.02 0.76
CA ASP A 29 -10.97 -1.34 0.14
C ASP A 29 -11.57 -0.30 1.10
N HIS A 30 -11.61 -0.61 2.39
CA HIS A 30 -12.05 0.35 3.40
C HIS A 30 -11.17 1.60 3.41
N ALA A 31 -9.84 1.44 3.33
CA ALA A 31 -8.91 2.56 3.35
C ALA A 31 -9.09 3.48 2.14
N GLN A 32 -9.19 2.92 0.94
CA GLN A 32 -9.37 3.75 -0.25
C GLN A 32 -10.73 4.45 -0.28
N HIS A 33 -11.78 3.82 0.24
CA HIS A 33 -13.09 4.46 0.39
C HIS A 33 -13.03 5.62 1.39
N ALA A 34 -12.35 5.42 2.52
CA ALA A 34 -12.22 6.45 3.55
C ALA A 34 -11.44 7.66 3.06
N LEU A 35 -10.40 7.43 2.24
CA LEU A 35 -9.58 8.51 1.68
C LEU A 35 -10.27 9.23 0.54
N GLY A 36 -11.12 8.54 -0.22
CA GLY A 36 -11.75 9.08 -1.42
C GLY A 36 -10.77 9.05 -2.61
N ASP A 37 -10.92 10.01 -3.53
CA ASP A 37 -10.08 10.04 -4.73
C ASP A 37 -8.62 10.29 -4.39
N ILE A 38 -7.75 9.38 -4.80
CA ILE A 38 -6.31 9.47 -4.56
C ILE A 38 -5.70 10.29 -5.70
N VAL A 39 -4.93 11.31 -5.33
CA VAL A 39 -4.33 12.26 -6.28
C VAL A 39 -2.81 12.13 -6.34
N PHE A 40 -2.18 11.47 -5.37
CA PHE A 40 -0.74 11.27 -5.35
C PHE A 40 -0.39 10.04 -4.53
N VAL A 41 0.58 9.25 -5.01
CA VAL A 41 1.13 8.11 -4.30
C VAL A 41 2.64 8.20 -4.34
N GLU A 42 3.29 8.21 -3.18
CA GLU A 42 4.74 8.10 -3.07
C GLU A 42 5.11 6.64 -2.87
N LEU A 43 5.84 6.07 -3.82
CA LEU A 43 6.25 4.67 -3.82
C LEU A 43 7.65 4.51 -3.23
N PRO A 44 7.95 3.36 -2.58
CA PRO A 44 9.31 3.07 -2.15
C PRO A 44 10.21 2.78 -3.34
N LYS A 45 11.52 2.89 -3.14
CA LYS A 45 12.49 2.53 -4.16
C LYS A 45 12.68 1.02 -4.22
N LYS A 46 12.75 0.47 -5.43
CA LYS A 46 13.11 -0.93 -5.63
C LYS A 46 14.47 -1.21 -4.99
N GLY A 47 14.57 -2.28 -4.24
CA GLY A 47 15.78 -2.66 -3.52
C GLY A 47 15.86 -2.09 -2.10
N ALA A 48 14.96 -1.19 -1.71
CA ALA A 48 14.93 -0.65 -0.35
C ALA A 48 14.52 -1.76 0.64
N THR A 49 15.20 -1.80 1.79
CA THR A 49 14.85 -2.69 2.88
C THR A 49 14.13 -1.89 3.95
N ILE A 50 12.93 -2.32 4.31
CA ILE A 50 12.06 -1.58 5.23
C ILE A 50 11.58 -2.52 6.33
N ALA A 51 11.71 -2.08 7.59
CA ALA A 51 11.30 -2.85 8.74
C ALA A 51 9.78 -2.79 8.95
N LYS A 52 9.25 -3.85 9.55
CA LYS A 52 7.84 -3.89 9.95
C LYS A 52 7.49 -2.67 10.81
N GLY A 53 6.36 -2.06 10.53
CA GLY A 53 5.87 -0.90 11.27
C GLY A 53 6.44 0.44 10.82
N LYS A 54 7.40 0.44 9.89
CA LYS A 54 7.92 1.67 9.30
C LYS A 54 7.10 2.07 8.08
N ALA A 55 7.00 3.37 7.82
CA ALA A 55 6.31 3.86 6.62
C ALA A 55 7.12 3.52 5.38
N PHE A 56 6.46 3.00 4.35
CA PHE A 56 7.11 2.71 3.08
C PHE A 56 6.67 3.66 1.96
N GLY A 57 5.66 4.46 2.20
CA GLY A 57 5.16 5.39 1.21
C GLY A 57 4.09 6.29 1.79
N VAL A 58 3.53 7.14 0.93
CA VAL A 58 2.48 8.09 1.28
C VAL A 58 1.39 8.03 0.23
N VAL A 59 0.13 8.08 0.67
CA VAL A 59 -1.03 8.21 -0.20
C VAL A 59 -1.71 9.52 0.12
N GLU A 60 -1.85 10.38 -0.90
CA GLU A 60 -2.54 11.67 -0.76
C GLU A 60 -3.85 11.65 -1.52
N SER A 61 -4.91 12.08 -0.84
CA SER A 61 -6.23 12.21 -1.43
C SER A 61 -6.67 13.67 -1.42
N VAL A 62 -7.85 13.94 -2.00
CA VAL A 62 -8.47 15.27 -1.94
C VAL A 62 -8.80 15.70 -0.52
N LYS A 63 -8.81 14.77 0.44
CA LYS A 63 -9.16 15.03 1.85
C LYS A 63 -7.94 15.14 2.74
N ALA A 64 -6.92 14.27 2.55
CA ALA A 64 -5.83 14.14 3.50
C ALA A 64 -4.63 13.40 2.88
N ALA A 65 -3.49 13.48 3.55
CA ALA A 65 -2.32 12.66 3.27
C ALA A 65 -2.15 11.64 4.39
N SER A 66 -1.77 10.41 4.05
CA SER A 66 -1.57 9.33 5.01
C SER A 66 -0.32 8.54 4.69
N ASP A 67 0.48 8.27 5.72
CA ASP A 67 1.59 7.32 5.61
C ASP A 67 1.03 5.91 5.51
N VAL A 68 1.70 5.05 4.75
CA VAL A 68 1.38 3.63 4.68
C VAL A 68 2.55 2.83 5.26
N TYR A 69 2.23 1.86 6.10
CA TYR A 69 3.20 1.16 6.94
C TYR A 69 3.41 -0.27 6.49
N MET A 70 4.64 -0.77 6.65
CA MET A 70 4.98 -2.15 6.31
C MET A 70 4.32 -3.13 7.27
N PRO A 71 3.49 -4.05 6.78
CA PRO A 71 2.92 -5.11 7.62
C PRO A 71 3.95 -6.18 8.00
N VAL A 72 5.01 -6.29 7.21
CA VAL A 72 6.12 -7.22 7.47
C VAL A 72 7.42 -6.55 7.06
N SER A 73 8.55 -6.97 7.64
CA SER A 73 9.87 -6.52 7.19
C SER A 73 10.21 -7.17 5.86
N GLY A 74 10.88 -6.43 4.98
CA GLY A 74 11.27 -6.98 3.69
C GLY A 74 11.99 -5.99 2.80
N THR A 75 12.38 -6.48 1.64
CA THR A 75 13.04 -5.70 0.60
C THR A 75 12.08 -5.52 -0.57
N VAL A 76 12.03 -4.30 -1.11
CA VAL A 76 11.14 -3.98 -2.24
C VAL A 76 11.69 -4.62 -3.52
N GLU A 77 10.94 -5.59 -4.07
CA GLU A 77 11.30 -6.24 -5.32
C GLU A 77 10.73 -5.52 -6.54
N ALA A 78 9.52 -5.00 -6.40
CA ALA A 78 8.84 -4.28 -7.48
C ALA A 78 7.78 -3.35 -6.90
N THR A 79 7.43 -2.33 -7.66
CA THR A 79 6.35 -1.41 -7.33
C THR A 79 5.38 -1.33 -8.50
N ASN A 80 4.14 -0.94 -8.22
CA ASN A 80 3.18 -0.67 -9.29
C ASN A 80 3.42 0.74 -9.82
N ASP A 81 4.30 0.86 -10.80
CA ASP A 81 4.74 2.15 -11.35
C ASP A 81 3.61 2.94 -12.03
N ALA A 82 2.51 2.28 -12.37
CA ALA A 82 1.32 2.96 -12.89
C ALA A 82 0.76 3.98 -11.88
N LEU A 83 0.98 3.76 -10.59
CA LEU A 83 0.51 4.68 -9.55
C LEU A 83 1.23 6.05 -9.59
N ALA A 84 2.45 6.11 -10.10
CA ALA A 84 3.18 7.37 -10.22
C ALA A 84 2.56 8.29 -11.27
N GLY A 85 2.09 7.71 -12.40
CA GLY A 85 1.45 8.46 -13.46
C GLY A 85 -0.06 8.59 -13.30
N ASP A 86 -0.69 7.62 -12.63
CA ASP A 86 -2.14 7.59 -12.42
C ASP A 86 -2.46 7.10 -11.00
N PRO A 87 -2.36 7.99 -10.00
CA PRO A 87 -2.59 7.62 -8.60
C PRO A 87 -3.97 7.02 -8.33
N ALA A 88 -4.98 7.37 -9.11
CA ALA A 88 -6.33 6.86 -8.94
C ALA A 88 -6.44 5.35 -9.19
N THR A 89 -5.43 4.74 -9.81
CA THR A 89 -5.39 3.29 -10.02
C THR A 89 -5.47 2.52 -8.69
N ILE A 90 -5.04 3.12 -7.59
CA ILE A 90 -5.06 2.47 -6.27
C ILE A 90 -6.49 2.34 -5.72
N ASN A 91 -7.41 3.14 -6.19
CA ASN A 91 -8.82 3.10 -5.80
C ASN A 91 -9.57 1.87 -6.31
#